data_fc0c5c84084e86fe82667bb87edab26c
#
_entry.id   fc0c5c84084e86fe82667bb87edab26c
#
_cell.length_a   1.000
_cell.length_b   1.000
_cell.length_c   1.000
_cell.angle_alpha   90.00
_cell.angle_beta   90.00
_cell.angle_gamma   90.00
#
_symmetry.space_group_name_H-M   'P 1'
#
loop_
_entity.id
_entity.type
_entity.pdbx_description
1 polymer ?
#
loop_
_entity_poly.entity_id
_entity_poly.type
_entity_poly.pdbx_seq_one_letter_code
_entity_poly.pdbx_strand_id
1 'polypeptide(L)'
;MKKVIALALALVMVLALAACGGSSASEPAKDKPAKQLYGYTCMDLTNPFHIAMRDELKARAEADGIELIEFDGASVQSKQNDAIDDMIAQGISVLFLNPVDQDGVTPALEACQKAGVKVIAVDSNVTATELTETYISSDNFIAGKQCGERIVADFPDGCNIAIIENPLADSVVQRVAGLEAAIEGTNCVIVDRKSIASGPEVLPAVEDILTANSDLQVFWGLNDDVSLMILGSVESAGRQNEIKVMSVDGSPSGKTSVANGALYATAAQSPVGIADKAYDCAKALIAGEAIEKTYSLPTTLITAENVQDNDPSNWG
;
A
#
# COMPACT_ATOMS: atom_id res chain seq x y z
N MET A 1 -25.34 13.43 -88.19
CA MET A 1 -25.84 12.62 -87.08
C MET A 1 -24.75 12.10 -86.12
N LYS A 2 -23.60 11.62 -86.62
CA LYS A 2 -22.54 11.06 -85.71
C LYS A 2 -21.87 12.09 -84.79
N LYS A 3 -21.79 13.37 -85.17
CA LYS A 3 -21.16 14.40 -84.36
C LYS A 3 -22.04 14.95 -83.20
N VAL A 4 -23.35 14.86 -83.34
CA VAL A 4 -24.36 15.30 -82.37
C VAL A 4 -24.45 14.24 -81.22
N ILE A 5 -24.34 12.94 -81.56
CA ILE A 5 -24.37 11.85 -80.61
C ILE A 5 -23.13 11.86 -79.74
N ALA A 6 -21.96 12.21 -80.30
CA ALA A 6 -20.73 12.31 -79.52
C ALA A 6 -20.73 13.46 -78.49
N LEU A 7 -21.44 14.57 -78.83
CA LEU A 7 -21.53 15.70 -77.88
C LEU A 7 -22.53 15.42 -76.75
N ALA A 8 -23.63 14.66 -77.06
CA ALA A 8 -24.61 14.27 -76.08
C ALA A 8 -24.05 13.23 -75.05
N LEU A 9 -23.15 12.31 -75.48
CA LEU A 9 -22.51 11.37 -74.62
C LEU A 9 -21.42 12.04 -73.70
N ALA A 10 -20.76 13.06 -74.24
CA ALA A 10 -19.77 13.81 -73.43
C ALA A 10 -20.46 14.68 -72.34
N LEU A 11 -21.63 15.21 -72.58
CA LEU A 11 -22.37 16.01 -71.59
C LEU A 11 -23.02 15.14 -70.51
N VAL A 12 -23.40 13.89 -70.80
CA VAL A 12 -23.89 12.94 -69.76
C VAL A 12 -22.79 12.47 -68.86
N MET A 13 -21.54 12.28 -69.35
CA MET A 13 -20.41 11.92 -68.50
C MET A 13 -19.95 13.04 -67.55
N VAL A 14 -20.11 14.30 -67.93
CA VAL A 14 -19.76 15.45 -67.05
C VAL A 14 -20.79 15.64 -65.96
N LEU A 15 -22.06 15.29 -66.19
CA LEU A 15 -23.10 15.35 -65.15
C LEU A 15 -23.04 14.18 -64.18
N ALA A 16 -22.47 13.01 -64.56
CA ALA A 16 -22.27 11.88 -63.67
C ALA A 16 -21.11 12.07 -62.70
N LEU A 17 -20.12 12.92 -63.02
CA LEU A 17 -19.02 13.26 -62.11
C LEU A 17 -19.38 14.36 -61.09
N ALA A 18 -20.43 15.13 -61.32
CA ALA A 18 -20.89 16.14 -60.36
C ALA A 18 -21.81 15.62 -59.27
N ALA A 19 -22.30 14.36 -59.39
CA ALA A 19 -23.20 13.72 -58.42
C ALA A 19 -22.44 12.90 -57.35
N CYS A 20 -21.10 12.68 -57.45
CA CYS A 20 -20.29 12.00 -56.48
C CYS A 20 -19.40 12.93 -55.62
N GLY A 21 -19.61 14.25 -55.69
CA GLY A 21 -18.87 15.27 -54.94
C GLY A 21 -19.60 15.76 -53.69
N GLY A 22 -20.44 14.92 -53.08
CA GLY A 22 -20.94 15.12 -51.73
C GLY A 22 -19.86 14.68 -50.73
N SER A 23 -18.82 15.48 -50.56
CA SER A 23 -18.01 15.39 -49.34
C SER A 23 -18.94 15.71 -48.17
N SER A 24 -19.52 14.68 -47.59
CA SER A 24 -19.85 14.72 -46.18
C SER A 24 -18.51 15.00 -45.51
N ALA A 25 -18.27 16.24 -45.13
CA ALA A 25 -17.32 16.54 -44.09
C ALA A 25 -17.80 15.72 -42.89
N SER A 26 -17.21 14.53 -42.72
CA SER A 26 -17.23 13.88 -41.42
C SER A 26 -16.64 14.92 -40.48
N GLU A 27 -17.48 15.51 -39.64
CA GLU A 27 -16.97 16.19 -38.46
C GLU A 27 -15.88 15.27 -37.89
N PRO A 28 -14.69 15.81 -37.57
CA PRO A 28 -13.71 15.01 -36.86
C PRO A 28 -14.44 14.43 -35.66
N ALA A 29 -14.51 13.11 -35.57
CA ALA A 29 -15.00 12.44 -34.38
C ALA A 29 -14.29 13.14 -33.24
N LYS A 30 -15.05 13.83 -32.38
CA LYS A 30 -14.49 14.31 -31.11
C LYS A 30 -13.95 13.03 -30.48
N ASP A 31 -12.64 12.86 -30.49
CA ASP A 31 -11.99 11.81 -29.74
C ASP A 31 -12.59 11.91 -28.34
N LYS A 32 -13.32 10.87 -27.95
CA LYS A 32 -13.67 10.71 -26.53
C LYS A 32 -12.34 10.84 -25.82
N PRO A 33 -12.23 11.71 -24.80
CA PRO A 33 -10.98 11.80 -24.06
C PRO A 33 -10.58 10.36 -23.71
N ALA A 34 -9.34 9.99 -24.03
CA ALA A 34 -8.83 8.66 -23.71
C ALA A 34 -9.13 8.43 -22.23
N LYS A 35 -9.75 7.28 -21.92
CA LYS A 35 -10.13 6.96 -20.54
C LYS A 35 -8.86 7.02 -19.70
N GLN A 36 -8.85 7.87 -18.71
CA GLN A 36 -7.68 8.01 -17.84
C GLN A 36 -7.52 6.71 -17.05
N LEU A 37 -6.31 6.17 -16.99
CA LEU A 37 -6.00 4.89 -16.38
C LEU A 37 -4.97 5.09 -15.28
N TYR A 38 -5.26 4.60 -14.09
CA TYR A 38 -4.34 4.55 -12.95
C TYR A 38 -3.98 3.11 -12.63
N GLY A 39 -2.83 2.91 -12.01
CA GLY A 39 -2.37 1.60 -11.52
C GLY A 39 -2.27 1.61 -10.00
N TYR A 40 -2.54 0.46 -9.39
CA TYR A 40 -2.23 0.17 -7.99
C TYR A 40 -1.52 -1.17 -7.89
N THR A 41 -0.41 -1.22 -7.17
CA THR A 41 0.24 -2.48 -6.79
C THR A 41 0.77 -2.39 -5.37
N CYS A 42 0.70 -3.50 -4.66
CA CYS A 42 1.14 -3.60 -3.27
C CYS A 42 1.91 -4.90 -3.03
N MET A 43 2.46 -5.03 -1.83
CA MET A 43 3.20 -6.21 -1.40
C MET A 43 2.37 -7.48 -1.51
N ASP A 44 1.12 -7.46 -0.99
CA ASP A 44 0.26 -8.64 -0.86
C ASP A 44 -1.20 -8.20 -0.72
N LEU A 45 -2.04 -8.60 -1.67
CA LEU A 45 -3.49 -8.35 -1.65
C LEU A 45 -4.28 -9.37 -0.81
N THR A 46 -3.63 -10.24 -0.05
CA THR A 46 -4.28 -11.01 1.02
C THR A 46 -4.32 -10.25 2.35
N ASN A 47 -3.47 -9.23 2.50
CA ASN A 47 -3.44 -8.37 3.68
C ASN A 47 -4.62 -7.38 3.68
N PRO A 48 -5.48 -7.37 4.72
CA PRO A 48 -6.64 -6.49 4.81
C PRO A 48 -6.31 -4.99 4.74
N PHE A 49 -5.12 -4.57 5.17
CA PHE A 49 -4.64 -3.20 5.08
C PHE A 49 -4.52 -2.73 3.61
N HIS A 50 -3.87 -3.55 2.78
CA HIS A 50 -3.70 -3.25 1.36
C HIS A 50 -5.03 -3.34 0.60
N ILE A 51 -5.92 -4.25 1.02
CA ILE A 51 -7.28 -4.36 0.46
C ILE A 51 -8.07 -3.07 0.76
N ALA A 52 -8.05 -2.58 2.00
CA ALA A 52 -8.76 -1.36 2.38
C ALA A 52 -8.25 -0.14 1.58
N MET A 53 -6.93 -0.02 1.40
CA MET A 53 -6.33 1.04 0.59
C MET A 53 -6.73 0.94 -0.89
N ARG A 54 -6.67 -0.28 -1.47
CA ARG A 54 -7.12 -0.57 -2.83
C ARG A 54 -8.58 -0.18 -3.04
N ASP A 55 -9.46 -0.59 -2.13
CA ASP A 55 -10.90 -0.37 -2.24
C ASP A 55 -11.24 1.12 -2.23
N GLU A 56 -10.58 1.92 -1.38
CA GLU A 56 -10.76 3.37 -1.35
C GLU A 56 -10.26 4.03 -2.64
N LEU A 57 -9.04 3.70 -3.10
CA LEU A 57 -8.50 4.20 -4.37
C LEU A 57 -9.44 3.88 -5.54
N LYS A 58 -10.00 2.67 -5.57
CA LYS A 58 -10.92 2.22 -6.60
C LYS A 58 -12.23 2.98 -6.56
N ALA A 59 -12.82 3.15 -5.37
CA ALA A 59 -14.06 3.90 -5.19
C ALA A 59 -13.91 5.36 -5.65
N ARG A 60 -12.78 6.00 -5.32
CA ARG A 60 -12.46 7.37 -5.73
C ARG A 60 -12.26 7.47 -7.25
N ALA A 61 -11.54 6.53 -7.83
CA ALA A 61 -11.30 6.49 -9.28
C ALA A 61 -12.61 6.30 -10.05
N GLU A 62 -13.47 5.36 -9.63
CA GLU A 62 -14.77 5.09 -10.23
C GLU A 62 -15.69 6.33 -10.17
N ALA A 63 -15.71 7.06 -9.04
CA ALA A 63 -16.49 8.28 -8.88
C ALA A 63 -16.08 9.38 -9.88
N ASP A 64 -14.81 9.45 -10.25
CA ASP A 64 -14.27 10.40 -11.23
C ASP A 64 -14.27 9.83 -12.67
N GLY A 65 -14.77 8.61 -12.90
CA GLY A 65 -14.81 7.95 -14.21
C GLY A 65 -13.43 7.47 -14.71
N ILE A 66 -12.47 7.33 -13.81
CA ILE A 66 -11.12 6.82 -14.04
C ILE A 66 -11.14 5.30 -13.83
N GLU A 67 -10.37 4.56 -14.61
CA GLU A 67 -10.15 3.14 -14.37
C GLU A 67 -8.92 2.93 -13.51
N LEU A 68 -9.04 2.13 -12.44
CA LEU A 68 -7.92 1.65 -11.65
C LEU A 68 -7.64 0.19 -12.00
N ILE A 69 -6.46 -0.10 -12.54
CA ILE A 69 -5.98 -1.47 -12.69
C ILE A 69 -5.15 -1.84 -11.48
N GLU A 70 -5.32 -3.05 -10.99
CA GLU A 70 -4.68 -3.52 -9.77
C GLU A 70 -3.84 -4.77 -10.00
N PHE A 71 -2.74 -4.91 -9.27
CA PHE A 71 -1.90 -6.10 -9.31
C PHE A 71 -1.35 -6.44 -7.93
N ASP A 72 -1.39 -7.74 -7.62
CA ASP A 72 -0.85 -8.30 -6.39
C ASP A 72 0.63 -8.67 -6.56
N GLY A 73 1.52 -8.03 -5.80
CA GLY A 73 2.94 -8.37 -5.75
C GLY A 73 3.20 -9.78 -5.19
N ALA A 74 2.26 -10.31 -4.41
CA ALA A 74 2.31 -11.63 -3.80
C ALA A 74 3.65 -11.88 -3.07
N SER A 75 4.20 -10.87 -2.41
CA SER A 75 5.49 -10.84 -1.73
C SER A 75 6.69 -11.23 -2.64
N VAL A 76 6.57 -11.02 -3.96
CA VAL A 76 7.61 -11.34 -4.94
C VAL A 76 7.96 -10.11 -5.78
N GLN A 77 9.11 -9.48 -5.51
CA GLN A 77 9.51 -8.24 -6.15
C GLN A 77 9.57 -8.32 -7.68
N SER A 78 10.06 -9.42 -8.25
CA SER A 78 10.10 -9.56 -9.71
C SER A 78 8.71 -9.56 -10.35
N LYS A 79 7.71 -10.17 -9.69
CA LYS A 79 6.32 -10.12 -10.17
C LYS A 79 5.76 -8.70 -10.12
N GLN A 80 6.10 -7.93 -9.09
CA GLN A 80 5.67 -6.54 -8.98
C GLN A 80 6.30 -5.69 -10.10
N ASN A 81 7.60 -5.87 -10.40
CA ASN A 81 8.27 -5.17 -11.49
C ASN A 81 7.63 -5.52 -12.84
N ASP A 82 7.42 -6.81 -13.14
CA ASP A 82 6.76 -7.25 -14.38
C ASP A 82 5.35 -6.64 -14.53
N ALA A 83 4.59 -6.59 -13.43
CA ALA A 83 3.26 -5.99 -13.43
C ALA A 83 3.28 -4.48 -13.68
N ILE A 84 4.27 -3.77 -13.15
CA ILE A 84 4.43 -2.32 -13.42
C ILE A 84 4.74 -2.10 -14.89
N ASP A 85 5.59 -2.93 -15.51
CA ASP A 85 5.87 -2.86 -16.95
C ASP A 85 4.60 -3.11 -17.78
N ASP A 86 3.78 -4.08 -17.39
CA ASP A 86 2.49 -4.35 -18.04
C ASP A 86 1.51 -3.18 -17.89
N MET A 87 1.45 -2.53 -16.72
CA MET A 87 0.63 -1.35 -16.49
C MET A 87 1.10 -0.16 -17.33
N ILE A 88 2.42 0.05 -17.45
CA ILE A 88 3.00 1.07 -18.33
C ILE A 88 2.58 0.82 -19.79
N ALA A 89 2.66 -0.43 -20.25
CA ALA A 89 2.25 -0.80 -21.61
C ALA A 89 0.74 -0.58 -21.86
N GLN A 90 -0.10 -0.68 -20.84
CA GLN A 90 -1.52 -0.35 -20.90
C GLN A 90 -1.80 1.16 -20.85
N GLY A 91 -0.80 1.99 -20.56
CA GLY A 91 -0.89 3.45 -20.63
C GLY A 91 -1.42 4.10 -19.36
N ILE A 92 -1.06 3.58 -18.19
CA ILE A 92 -1.36 4.28 -16.92
C ILE A 92 -0.67 5.65 -16.88
N SER A 93 -1.32 6.62 -16.26
CA SER A 93 -0.76 7.96 -16.03
C SER A 93 -0.26 8.18 -14.60
N VAL A 94 -0.81 7.44 -13.65
CA VAL A 94 -0.43 7.44 -12.23
C VAL A 94 -0.29 6.00 -11.76
N LEU A 95 0.72 5.74 -10.94
CA LEU A 95 0.93 4.50 -10.20
C LEU A 95 0.91 4.78 -8.70
N PHE A 96 -0.02 4.16 -7.97
CA PHE A 96 0.03 4.06 -6.52
C PHE A 96 0.82 2.80 -6.17
N LEU A 97 1.94 2.97 -5.50
CA LEU A 97 2.93 1.91 -5.28
C LEU A 97 3.16 1.68 -3.78
N ASN A 98 2.86 0.47 -3.29
CA ASN A 98 3.40 -0.05 -2.05
C ASN A 98 4.44 -1.14 -2.43
N PRO A 99 5.76 -0.89 -2.28
CA PRO A 99 6.78 -1.78 -2.80
C PRO A 99 6.91 -3.06 -1.97
N VAL A 100 7.15 -4.20 -2.63
CA VAL A 100 7.53 -5.46 -1.95
C VAL A 100 8.91 -5.32 -1.31
N ASP A 101 9.85 -4.69 -2.04
CA ASP A 101 11.22 -4.41 -1.61
C ASP A 101 11.57 -2.98 -2.00
N GLN A 102 11.93 -2.15 -1.00
CA GLN A 102 12.23 -0.73 -1.17
C GLN A 102 13.38 -0.45 -2.15
N ASP A 103 14.33 -1.37 -2.28
CA ASP A 103 15.47 -1.28 -3.21
C ASP A 103 15.17 -1.96 -4.55
N GLY A 104 14.58 -3.15 -4.49
CA GLY A 104 14.32 -4.02 -5.63
C GLY A 104 13.32 -3.47 -6.65
N VAL A 105 12.51 -2.47 -6.27
CA VAL A 105 11.54 -1.80 -7.15
C VAL A 105 12.18 -0.73 -8.05
N THR A 106 13.41 -0.31 -7.80
CA THR A 106 14.09 0.78 -8.52
C THR A 106 14.05 0.64 -10.05
N PRO A 107 14.29 -0.53 -10.68
CA PRO A 107 14.20 -0.66 -12.14
C PRO A 107 12.81 -0.33 -12.70
N ALA A 108 11.74 -0.69 -11.98
CA ALA A 108 10.37 -0.37 -12.40
C ALA A 108 10.06 1.13 -12.23
N LEU A 109 10.62 1.80 -11.22
CA LEU A 109 10.52 3.25 -11.06
C LEU A 109 11.21 4.00 -12.20
N GLU A 110 12.39 3.55 -12.64
CA GLU A 110 13.08 4.09 -13.81
C GLU A 110 12.25 3.93 -15.09
N ALA A 111 11.58 2.78 -15.26
CA ALA A 111 10.66 2.54 -16.37
C ALA A 111 9.46 3.49 -16.33
N CYS A 112 8.85 3.71 -15.16
CA CYS A 112 7.79 4.69 -14.94
C CYS A 112 8.24 6.11 -15.34
N GLN A 113 9.39 6.55 -14.85
CA GLN A 113 9.96 7.87 -15.17
C GLN A 113 10.14 8.03 -16.68
N LYS A 114 10.73 7.04 -17.36
CA LYS A 114 10.92 7.05 -18.80
C LYS A 114 9.61 7.12 -19.59
N ALA A 115 8.56 6.47 -19.07
CA ALA A 115 7.23 6.47 -19.68
C ALA A 115 6.40 7.71 -19.31
N GLY A 116 6.86 8.55 -18.38
CA GLY A 116 6.15 9.74 -17.90
C GLY A 116 5.01 9.41 -16.92
N VAL A 117 5.01 8.21 -16.33
CA VAL A 117 4.06 7.79 -15.30
C VAL A 117 4.41 8.46 -13.97
N LYS A 118 3.42 9.06 -13.31
CA LYS A 118 3.57 9.68 -12.00
C LYS A 118 3.49 8.62 -10.91
N VAL A 119 4.54 8.44 -10.12
CA VAL A 119 4.57 7.45 -9.05
C VAL A 119 4.31 8.10 -7.71
N ILE A 120 3.31 7.59 -6.99
CA ILE A 120 2.97 7.96 -5.61
C ILE A 120 3.27 6.74 -4.74
N ALA A 121 4.28 6.83 -3.89
CA ALA A 121 4.57 5.80 -2.91
C ALA A 121 3.56 5.88 -1.76
N VAL A 122 2.95 4.75 -1.39
CA VAL A 122 1.94 4.66 -0.34
C VAL A 122 2.34 3.62 0.71
N ASP A 123 2.09 3.91 1.99
CA ASP A 123 2.36 3.07 3.15
C ASP A 123 3.86 2.81 3.40
N SER A 124 4.57 2.24 2.45
CA SER A 124 6.02 1.98 2.53
C SER A 124 6.77 2.77 1.47
N ASN A 125 7.91 3.35 1.85
CA ASN A 125 8.72 4.17 0.95
C ASN A 125 9.64 3.30 0.08
N VAL A 126 10.27 3.94 -0.87
CA VAL A 126 11.32 3.38 -1.73
C VAL A 126 12.66 4.06 -1.41
N THR A 127 13.78 3.40 -1.64
CA THR A 127 15.10 4.01 -1.46
C THR A 127 15.37 5.09 -2.51
N ALA A 128 14.95 4.86 -3.76
CA ALA A 128 15.07 5.82 -4.86
C ALA A 128 13.95 6.87 -4.83
N THR A 129 13.89 7.68 -3.77
CA THR A 129 12.81 8.67 -3.53
C THR A 129 12.72 9.77 -4.58
N GLU A 130 13.79 10.03 -5.32
CA GLU A 130 13.82 10.98 -6.44
C GLU A 130 13.01 10.51 -7.64
N LEU A 131 12.68 9.21 -7.73
CA LEU A 131 11.86 8.62 -8.78
C LEU A 131 10.36 8.61 -8.45
N THR A 132 9.97 9.09 -7.28
CA THR A 132 8.57 9.25 -6.88
C THR A 132 8.18 10.71 -6.78
N GLU A 133 6.90 11.01 -7.01
CA GLU A 133 6.37 12.38 -6.86
C GLU A 133 6.17 12.74 -5.38
N THR A 134 5.64 11.80 -4.60
CA THR A 134 5.37 11.94 -3.17
C THR A 134 5.33 10.58 -2.49
N TYR A 135 5.51 10.59 -1.16
CA TYR A 135 5.31 9.47 -0.26
C TYR A 135 4.23 9.79 0.77
N ILE A 136 3.27 8.88 0.96
CA ILE A 136 2.14 9.06 1.87
C ILE A 136 2.02 7.82 2.75
N SER A 137 2.14 7.99 4.06
CA SER A 137 2.08 6.89 5.02
C SER A 137 1.49 7.33 6.36
N SER A 138 1.24 6.37 7.23
CA SER A 138 1.17 6.65 8.66
C SER A 138 2.57 6.99 9.20
N ASP A 139 2.63 7.65 10.36
CA ASP A 139 3.90 7.87 11.07
C ASP A 139 4.39 6.55 11.70
N ASN A 140 5.07 5.76 10.89
CA ASN A 140 5.54 4.43 11.28
C ASN A 140 6.56 4.47 12.43
N PHE A 141 7.41 5.51 12.48
CA PHE A 141 8.33 5.69 13.61
C PHE A 141 7.56 5.93 14.92
N ILE A 142 6.56 6.81 14.89
CA ILE A 142 5.73 7.08 16.06
C ILE A 142 4.89 5.84 16.44
N ALA A 143 4.38 5.07 15.48
CA ALA A 143 3.67 3.81 15.77
C ALA A 143 4.54 2.83 16.57
N GLY A 144 5.76 2.60 16.14
CA GLY A 144 6.71 1.74 16.86
C GLY A 144 7.10 2.33 18.22
N LYS A 145 7.33 3.64 18.27
CA LYS A 145 7.67 4.35 19.52
C LYS A 145 6.55 4.26 20.55
N GLN A 146 5.30 4.43 20.17
CA GLN A 146 4.13 4.25 21.04
C GLN A 146 4.07 2.84 21.65
N CYS A 147 4.39 1.80 20.86
CA CYS A 147 4.49 0.43 21.34
C CYS A 147 5.61 0.31 22.39
N GLY A 148 6.80 0.85 22.12
CA GLY A 148 7.94 0.80 23.03
C GLY A 148 7.69 1.58 24.32
N GLU A 149 7.13 2.77 24.25
CA GLU A 149 6.77 3.59 25.42
C GLU A 149 5.77 2.85 26.33
N ARG A 150 4.79 2.14 25.75
CA ARG A 150 3.86 1.31 26.51
C ARG A 150 4.57 0.13 27.18
N ILE A 151 5.49 -0.54 26.47
CA ILE A 151 6.29 -1.63 27.06
C ILE A 151 7.08 -1.11 28.26
N VAL A 152 7.80 -0.02 28.12
CA VAL A 152 8.62 0.57 29.21
C VAL A 152 7.75 0.97 30.39
N ALA A 153 6.57 1.52 30.16
CA ALA A 153 5.63 1.92 31.24
C ALA A 153 5.12 0.72 32.05
N ASP A 154 4.85 -0.41 31.38
CA ASP A 154 4.29 -1.60 32.02
C ASP A 154 5.35 -2.56 32.59
N PHE A 155 6.61 -2.41 32.15
CA PHE A 155 7.76 -3.18 32.63
C PHE A 155 8.86 -2.26 33.18
N PRO A 156 8.60 -1.53 34.27
CA PRO A 156 9.56 -0.54 34.81
C PRO A 156 10.88 -1.16 35.27
N ASP A 157 10.89 -2.44 35.62
CA ASP A 157 12.09 -3.18 36.01
C ASP A 157 12.83 -3.79 34.80
N GLY A 158 12.23 -3.71 33.59
CA GLY A 158 12.74 -4.26 32.36
C GLY A 158 12.02 -5.53 31.93
N CYS A 159 12.19 -5.90 30.67
CA CYS A 159 11.64 -7.13 30.08
C CYS A 159 12.43 -7.61 28.87
N ASN A 160 12.28 -8.91 28.55
CA ASN A 160 12.78 -9.52 27.34
C ASN A 160 11.73 -9.41 26.22
N ILE A 161 12.13 -8.85 25.09
CA ILE A 161 11.31 -8.59 23.91
C ILE A 161 11.83 -9.46 22.76
N ALA A 162 10.93 -10.14 22.04
CA ALA A 162 11.24 -10.69 20.73
C ALA A 162 10.48 -9.94 19.64
N ILE A 163 11.05 -9.84 18.45
CA ILE A 163 10.42 -9.17 17.32
C ILE A 163 10.38 -10.02 16.06
N ILE A 164 9.27 -9.91 15.32
CA ILE A 164 9.16 -10.34 13.93
C ILE A 164 9.14 -9.09 13.07
N GLU A 165 10.08 -8.98 12.13
CA GLU A 165 10.27 -7.82 11.27
C GLU A 165 10.37 -8.19 9.78
N ASN A 166 10.27 -7.18 8.91
CA ASN A 166 10.58 -7.30 7.49
C ASN A 166 11.49 -6.13 7.07
N PRO A 167 12.80 -6.35 6.90
CA PRO A 167 13.75 -5.28 6.57
C PRO A 167 13.64 -4.79 5.11
N LEU A 168 12.88 -5.48 4.25
CA LEU A 168 12.64 -5.05 2.87
C LEU A 168 11.58 -3.95 2.77
N ALA A 169 10.76 -3.79 3.83
CA ALA A 169 9.69 -2.81 3.90
C ALA A 169 10.10 -1.61 4.77
N ASP A 170 10.26 -0.43 4.17
CA ASP A 170 10.64 0.80 4.89
C ASP A 170 9.69 1.09 6.06
N SER A 171 8.38 0.89 5.90
CA SER A 171 7.41 1.08 6.99
C SER A 171 7.74 0.25 8.23
N VAL A 172 8.17 -1.01 8.05
CA VAL A 172 8.56 -1.89 9.17
C VAL A 172 9.91 -1.46 9.77
N VAL A 173 10.87 -1.06 8.93
CA VAL A 173 12.15 -0.52 9.40
C VAL A 173 11.93 0.69 10.30
N GLN A 174 11.03 1.61 9.91
CA GLN A 174 10.67 2.79 10.72
C GLN A 174 9.99 2.40 12.03
N ARG A 175 9.08 1.42 12.03
CA ARG A 175 8.44 0.92 13.26
C ARG A 175 9.45 0.34 14.24
N VAL A 176 10.37 -0.49 13.74
CA VAL A 176 11.43 -1.08 14.58
C VAL A 176 12.33 0.02 15.15
N ALA A 177 12.73 1.00 14.33
CA ALA A 177 13.54 2.14 14.80
C ALA A 177 12.82 2.95 15.91
N GLY A 178 11.50 3.13 15.80
CA GLY A 178 10.68 3.77 16.83
C GLY A 178 10.63 2.97 18.13
N LEU A 179 10.43 1.66 18.04
CA LEU A 179 10.45 0.74 19.20
C LEU A 179 11.81 0.78 19.90
N GLU A 180 12.90 0.66 19.14
CA GLU A 180 14.26 0.71 19.68
C GLU A 180 14.56 2.05 20.36
N ALA A 181 14.17 3.17 19.75
CA ALA A 181 14.34 4.49 20.34
C ALA A 181 13.59 4.67 21.68
N ALA A 182 12.42 4.03 21.82
CA ALA A 182 11.63 4.11 23.05
C ALA A 182 12.22 3.27 24.21
N ILE A 183 12.85 2.14 23.90
CA ILE A 183 13.47 1.27 24.92
C ILE A 183 14.93 1.63 25.23
N GLU A 184 15.54 2.51 24.45
CA GLU A 184 16.94 2.93 24.64
C GLU A 184 17.16 3.48 26.04
N GLY A 185 18.19 3.00 26.69
CA GLY A 185 18.53 3.42 28.07
C GLY A 185 17.66 2.84 29.18
N THR A 186 16.73 1.93 28.85
CA THR A 186 15.93 1.17 29.83
C THR A 186 16.49 -0.23 30.04
N ASN A 187 15.82 -1.04 30.90
CA ASN A 187 16.15 -2.45 31.09
C ASN A 187 15.30 -3.37 30.17
N CYS A 188 14.47 -2.82 29.27
CA CYS A 188 13.79 -3.60 28.26
C CYS A 188 14.75 -3.92 27.11
N VAL A 189 14.89 -5.18 26.72
CA VAL A 189 15.91 -5.64 25.77
C VAL A 189 15.30 -6.51 24.69
N ILE A 190 15.64 -6.25 23.43
CA ILE A 190 15.33 -7.16 22.33
C ILE A 190 16.32 -8.32 22.39
N VAL A 191 15.84 -9.50 22.82
CA VAL A 191 16.65 -10.71 23.01
C VAL A 191 16.66 -11.61 21.78
N ASP A 192 15.65 -11.50 20.92
CA ASP A 192 15.56 -12.28 19.67
C ASP A 192 14.86 -11.47 18.57
N ARG A 193 15.30 -11.72 17.33
CA ARG A 193 14.82 -11.00 16.15
C ARG A 193 14.76 -11.96 14.97
N LYS A 194 13.61 -12.05 14.31
CA LYS A 194 13.45 -12.85 13.09
C LYS A 194 12.92 -11.97 11.97
N SER A 195 13.62 -12.01 10.84
CA SER A 195 13.16 -11.39 9.60
C SER A 195 12.33 -12.37 8.80
N ILE A 196 11.20 -11.92 8.27
CA ILE A 196 10.34 -12.68 7.36
C ILE A 196 10.09 -11.86 6.10
N ALA A 197 9.90 -12.54 4.97
CA ALA A 197 9.48 -11.93 3.71
C ALA A 197 8.01 -12.23 3.39
N SER A 198 7.43 -13.27 3.99
CA SER A 198 6.06 -13.74 3.69
C SER A 198 5.40 -14.44 4.87
N GLY A 199 4.06 -14.50 4.85
CA GLY A 199 3.25 -15.09 5.90
C GLY A 199 3.60 -16.54 6.29
N PRO A 200 3.93 -17.46 5.35
CA PRO A 200 4.33 -18.84 5.69
C PRO A 200 5.55 -18.97 6.59
N GLU A 201 6.41 -17.95 6.66
CA GLU A 201 7.62 -17.95 7.49
C GLU A 201 7.35 -17.62 8.96
N VAL A 202 6.17 -17.04 9.27
CA VAL A 202 5.83 -16.56 10.61
C VAL A 202 5.83 -17.68 11.64
N LEU A 203 5.06 -18.75 11.41
CA LEU A 203 4.89 -19.81 12.42
C LEU A 203 6.21 -20.50 12.81
N PRO A 204 7.08 -20.92 11.86
CA PRO A 204 8.39 -21.47 12.21
C PRO A 204 9.27 -20.48 12.99
N ALA A 205 9.26 -19.20 12.60
CA ALA A 205 10.04 -18.16 13.29
C ALA A 205 9.57 -17.97 14.74
N VAL A 206 8.26 -17.98 14.97
CA VAL A 206 7.68 -17.83 16.32
C VAL A 206 7.99 -19.05 17.19
N GLU A 207 7.87 -20.26 16.65
CA GLU A 207 8.20 -21.52 17.36
C GLU A 207 9.67 -21.55 17.79
N ASP A 208 10.58 -21.12 16.89
CA ASP A 208 12.02 -21.00 17.20
C ASP A 208 12.25 -20.02 18.35
N ILE A 209 11.64 -18.83 18.30
CA ILE A 209 11.77 -17.81 19.34
C ILE A 209 11.24 -18.31 20.69
N LEU A 210 10.05 -18.91 20.72
CA LEU A 210 9.43 -19.43 21.95
C LEU A 210 10.25 -20.54 22.57
N THR A 211 10.90 -21.38 21.76
CA THR A 211 11.78 -22.46 22.21
C THR A 211 13.09 -21.93 22.79
N ALA A 212 13.66 -20.91 22.15
CA ALA A 212 14.94 -20.34 22.55
C ALA A 212 14.85 -19.44 23.79
N ASN A 213 13.68 -18.79 24.03
CA ASN A 213 13.53 -17.73 25.03
C ASN A 213 12.43 -18.09 26.05
N SER A 214 12.79 -18.90 27.06
CA SER A 214 11.85 -19.32 28.12
C SER A 214 11.42 -18.17 29.04
N ASP A 215 12.15 -17.07 29.09
CA ASP A 215 11.93 -15.88 29.89
C ASP A 215 11.40 -14.68 29.09
N LEU A 216 10.90 -14.93 27.87
CA LEU A 216 10.27 -13.93 27.01
C LEU A 216 8.99 -13.39 27.67
N GLN A 217 8.85 -12.07 27.71
CA GLN A 217 7.70 -11.39 28.31
C GLN A 217 6.89 -10.56 27.31
N VAL A 218 7.53 -10.11 26.21
CA VAL A 218 6.87 -9.32 25.15
C VAL A 218 7.23 -9.89 23.80
N PHE A 219 6.22 -10.05 22.95
CA PHE A 219 6.39 -10.37 21.54
C PHE A 219 5.84 -9.21 20.72
N TRP A 220 6.66 -8.59 19.89
CA TRP A 220 6.25 -7.54 18.98
C TRP A 220 6.17 -8.08 17.54
N GLY A 221 4.98 -8.01 16.94
CA GLY A 221 4.74 -8.37 15.56
C GLY A 221 4.67 -7.11 14.66
N LEU A 222 5.22 -7.22 13.47
CA LEU A 222 5.33 -6.11 12.52
C LEU A 222 3.97 -5.50 12.12
N ASN A 223 2.87 -6.28 12.20
CA ASN A 223 1.51 -5.88 11.93
C ASN A 223 0.48 -6.80 12.62
N ASP A 224 -0.82 -6.49 12.51
CA ASP A 224 -1.87 -7.26 13.17
C ASP A 224 -1.98 -8.69 12.66
N ASP A 225 -1.88 -8.93 11.35
CA ASP A 225 -1.97 -10.29 10.79
C ASP A 225 -0.88 -11.21 11.36
N VAL A 226 0.36 -10.73 11.39
CA VAL A 226 1.49 -11.45 11.99
C VAL A 226 1.30 -11.62 13.49
N SER A 227 0.83 -10.59 14.19
CA SER A 227 0.63 -10.63 15.64
C SER A 227 -0.48 -11.59 16.06
N LEU A 228 -1.53 -11.73 15.25
CA LEU A 228 -2.58 -12.74 15.49
C LEU A 228 -2.05 -14.18 15.28
N MET A 229 -1.11 -14.39 14.35
CA MET A 229 -0.43 -15.69 14.22
C MET A 229 0.48 -15.96 15.41
N ILE A 230 1.21 -14.92 15.90
CA ILE A 230 2.02 -15.02 17.12
C ILE A 230 1.15 -15.41 18.31
N LEU A 231 -0.01 -14.77 18.49
CA LEU A 231 -0.96 -15.12 19.57
C LEU A 231 -1.36 -16.58 19.54
N GLY A 232 -1.71 -17.14 18.37
CA GLY A 232 -2.06 -18.54 18.22
C GLY A 232 -0.92 -19.49 18.64
N SER A 233 0.32 -19.13 18.32
CA SER A 233 1.51 -19.92 18.72
C SER A 233 1.80 -19.79 20.22
N VAL A 234 1.67 -18.58 20.80
CA VAL A 234 1.83 -18.35 22.25
C VAL A 234 0.78 -19.12 23.05
N GLU A 235 -0.47 -19.14 22.59
CA GLU A 235 -1.55 -19.92 23.19
C GLU A 235 -1.28 -21.42 23.09
N SER A 236 -0.86 -21.90 21.93
CA SER A 236 -0.50 -23.30 21.71
C SER A 236 0.65 -23.78 22.60
N ALA A 237 1.59 -22.88 22.92
CA ALA A 237 2.68 -23.12 23.86
C ALA A 237 2.25 -22.99 25.34
N GLY A 238 1.00 -22.62 25.65
CA GLY A 238 0.47 -22.42 26.99
C GLY A 238 1.01 -21.18 27.71
N ARG A 239 1.60 -20.23 26.97
CA ARG A 239 2.30 -19.04 27.51
C ARG A 239 1.50 -17.73 27.42
N GLN A 240 0.21 -17.79 27.10
CA GLN A 240 -0.67 -16.62 26.92
C GLN A 240 -0.81 -15.72 28.18
N ASN A 241 -0.50 -16.24 29.36
CA ASN A 241 -0.49 -15.48 30.62
C ASN A 241 0.88 -14.88 30.97
N GLU A 242 1.92 -15.24 30.23
CA GLU A 242 3.31 -14.83 30.45
C GLU A 242 3.76 -13.79 29.43
N ILE A 243 3.33 -13.96 28.15
CA ILE A 243 3.79 -13.16 27.02
C ILE A 243 2.70 -12.20 26.58
N LYS A 244 3.01 -10.90 26.56
CA LYS A 244 2.18 -9.85 25.96
C LYS A 244 2.54 -9.69 24.50
N VAL A 245 1.55 -9.76 23.60
CA VAL A 245 1.76 -9.55 22.17
C VAL A 245 1.34 -8.15 21.78
N MET A 246 2.26 -7.40 21.17
CA MET A 246 2.04 -6.05 20.65
C MET A 246 2.06 -6.02 19.13
N SER A 247 1.37 -5.06 18.54
CA SER A 247 1.11 -4.99 17.12
C SER A 247 1.10 -3.56 16.58
N VAL A 248 1.01 -3.46 15.27
CA VAL A 248 0.69 -2.24 14.52
C VAL A 248 -0.39 -2.59 13.50
N ASP A 249 -1.25 -1.70 13.18
CA ASP A 249 -2.28 -1.52 12.15
C ASP A 249 -3.58 -0.98 12.73
N GLY A 250 -4.04 -1.48 13.89
CA GLY A 250 -5.37 -1.14 14.39
C GLY A 250 -6.48 -1.66 13.47
N SER A 251 -6.28 -2.82 12.88
CA SER A 251 -7.26 -3.48 12.02
C SER A 251 -8.53 -3.85 12.78
N PRO A 252 -9.66 -4.12 12.11
CA PRO A 252 -10.86 -4.64 12.74
C PRO A 252 -10.59 -5.87 13.62
N SER A 253 -9.77 -6.81 13.15
CA SER A 253 -9.39 -8.01 13.91
C SER A 253 -8.43 -7.71 15.06
N GLY A 254 -7.47 -6.81 14.85
CA GLY A 254 -6.55 -6.34 15.91
C GLY A 254 -7.30 -5.65 17.04
N LYS A 255 -8.18 -4.68 16.73
CA LYS A 255 -9.03 -4.00 17.73
C LYS A 255 -9.93 -4.98 18.47
N THR A 256 -10.56 -5.92 17.76
CA THR A 256 -11.36 -6.97 18.39
C THR A 256 -10.52 -7.83 19.34
N SER A 257 -9.29 -8.16 18.96
CA SER A 257 -8.38 -8.93 19.79
C SER A 257 -7.92 -8.17 21.03
N VAL A 258 -7.71 -6.85 20.92
CA VAL A 258 -7.45 -5.97 22.08
C VAL A 258 -8.67 -5.91 23.01
N ALA A 259 -9.88 -5.74 22.46
CA ALA A 259 -11.12 -5.70 23.24
C ALA A 259 -11.38 -6.98 24.02
N ASN A 260 -10.97 -8.14 23.47
CA ASN A 260 -11.08 -9.44 24.11
C ASN A 260 -9.91 -9.75 25.07
N GLY A 261 -8.90 -8.88 25.16
CA GLY A 261 -7.74 -9.03 26.03
C GLY A 261 -6.70 -10.04 25.54
N ALA A 262 -6.79 -10.54 24.29
CA ALA A 262 -5.80 -11.45 23.72
C ALA A 262 -4.61 -10.69 23.18
N LEU A 263 -4.82 -9.67 22.34
CA LEU A 263 -3.78 -8.75 21.92
C LEU A 263 -3.59 -7.65 22.97
N TYR A 264 -2.35 -7.36 23.31
CA TYR A 264 -2.04 -6.39 24.37
C TYR A 264 -2.28 -4.94 23.92
N ALA A 265 -1.82 -4.59 22.72
CA ALA A 265 -2.06 -3.30 22.08
C ALA A 265 -1.76 -3.37 20.59
N THR A 266 -2.32 -2.43 19.83
CA THR A 266 -1.99 -2.21 18.42
C THR A 266 -1.91 -0.72 18.13
N ALA A 267 -0.85 -0.27 17.44
CA ALA A 267 -0.74 1.12 16.98
C ALA A 267 -1.52 1.30 15.67
N ALA A 268 -2.67 1.99 15.76
CA ALA A 268 -3.59 2.12 14.64
C ALA A 268 -3.05 3.03 13.54
N GLN A 269 -3.22 2.59 12.31
CA GLN A 269 -2.97 3.27 11.06
C GLN A 269 -4.28 3.59 10.33
N SER A 270 -4.22 4.42 9.28
CA SER A 270 -5.38 4.75 8.44
C SER A 270 -5.11 4.43 6.96
N PRO A 271 -5.31 3.18 6.50
CA PRO A 271 -5.15 2.84 5.07
C PRO A 271 -6.10 3.63 4.17
N VAL A 272 -7.33 3.88 4.65
CA VAL A 272 -8.32 4.72 3.96
C VAL A 272 -7.80 6.16 3.84
N GLY A 273 -7.30 6.74 4.93
CA GLY A 273 -6.73 8.10 4.91
C GLY A 273 -5.49 8.22 4.02
N ILE A 274 -4.62 7.18 3.97
CA ILE A 274 -3.49 7.12 3.04
C ILE A 274 -4.00 7.14 1.60
N ALA A 275 -4.97 6.29 1.27
CA ALA A 275 -5.56 6.18 -0.06
C ALA A 275 -6.24 7.48 -0.50
N ASP A 276 -7.03 8.10 0.38
CA ASP A 276 -7.65 9.40 0.14
C ASP A 276 -6.64 10.48 -0.22
N LYS A 277 -5.62 10.63 0.62
CA LYS A 277 -4.55 11.61 0.38
C LYS A 277 -3.78 11.31 -0.91
N ALA A 278 -3.50 10.04 -1.19
CA ALA A 278 -2.79 9.63 -2.40
C ALA A 278 -3.61 9.96 -3.66
N TYR A 279 -4.91 9.71 -3.61
CA TYR A 279 -5.80 10.06 -4.72
C TYR A 279 -5.90 11.57 -4.95
N ASP A 280 -5.98 12.37 -3.88
CA ASP A 280 -5.96 13.83 -3.98
C ASP A 280 -4.65 14.33 -4.59
N CYS A 281 -3.50 13.76 -4.18
CA CYS A 281 -2.20 14.06 -4.79
C CYS A 281 -2.15 13.69 -6.28
N ALA A 282 -2.73 12.54 -6.67
CA ALA A 282 -2.81 12.16 -8.08
C ALA A 282 -3.59 13.17 -8.91
N LYS A 283 -4.72 13.66 -8.41
CA LYS A 283 -5.53 14.70 -9.09
C LYS A 283 -4.74 16.00 -9.22
N ALA A 284 -4.09 16.45 -8.15
CA ALA A 284 -3.26 17.64 -8.15
C ALA A 284 -2.12 17.55 -9.17
N LEU A 285 -1.41 16.41 -9.21
CA LEU A 285 -0.33 16.16 -10.18
C LEU A 285 -0.83 16.21 -11.63
N ILE A 286 -1.98 15.62 -11.92
CA ILE A 286 -2.57 15.64 -13.27
C ILE A 286 -3.04 17.05 -13.65
N ALA A 287 -3.48 17.85 -12.68
CA ALA A 287 -3.82 19.27 -12.89
C ALA A 287 -2.58 20.18 -13.01
N GLY A 288 -1.38 19.66 -12.78
CA GLY A 288 -0.14 20.43 -12.78
C GLY A 288 0.05 21.28 -11.51
N GLU A 289 -0.63 20.94 -10.45
CA GLU A 289 -0.53 21.59 -9.14
C GLU A 289 0.67 21.06 -8.34
N ALA A 290 1.22 21.88 -7.45
CA ALA A 290 2.30 21.49 -6.57
C ALA A 290 1.77 20.66 -5.39
N ILE A 291 2.51 19.62 -5.03
CA ILE A 291 2.27 18.77 -3.83
C ILE A 291 3.53 18.71 -2.96
N GLU A 292 3.37 18.32 -1.71
CA GLU A 292 4.51 18.07 -0.83
C GLU A 292 5.18 16.73 -1.15
N LYS A 293 6.46 16.59 -0.78
CA LYS A 293 7.23 15.36 -1.01
C LYS A 293 6.83 14.23 -0.05
N THR A 294 6.27 14.56 1.11
CA THR A 294 5.89 13.57 2.12
C THR A 294 4.66 14.03 2.88
N TYR A 295 3.74 13.10 3.11
CA TYR A 295 2.61 13.28 4.01
C TYR A 295 2.61 12.14 5.03
N SER A 296 2.62 12.51 6.32
CA SER A 296 2.61 11.56 7.43
C SER A 296 1.29 11.70 8.20
N LEU A 297 0.52 10.63 8.27
CA LEU A 297 -0.74 10.57 9.02
C LEU A 297 -0.47 10.15 10.45
N PRO A 298 -1.17 10.73 11.44
CA PRO A 298 -0.97 10.37 12.84
C PRO A 298 -1.37 8.91 13.10
N THR A 299 -0.75 8.32 14.12
CA THR A 299 -1.07 7.00 14.65
C THR A 299 -1.57 7.09 16.08
N THR A 300 -2.36 6.12 16.51
CA THR A 300 -2.90 6.06 17.88
C THR A 300 -2.70 4.67 18.45
N LEU A 301 -2.08 4.55 19.61
CA LEU A 301 -1.97 3.25 20.29
C LEU A 301 -3.34 2.88 20.88
N ILE A 302 -3.88 1.77 20.41
CA ILE A 302 -5.13 1.17 20.90
C ILE A 302 -4.79 0.11 21.94
N THR A 303 -5.38 0.27 23.12
CA THR A 303 -5.17 -0.57 24.28
C THR A 303 -6.53 -0.94 24.90
N ALA A 304 -6.55 -1.80 25.90
CA ALA A 304 -7.78 -2.13 26.62
C ALA A 304 -8.49 -0.91 27.24
N GLU A 305 -7.75 0.14 27.56
CA GLU A 305 -8.27 1.36 28.19
C GLU A 305 -9.04 2.24 27.21
N ASN A 306 -8.73 2.22 25.91
CA ASN A 306 -9.33 3.12 24.91
C ASN A 306 -9.98 2.40 23.71
N VAL A 307 -9.91 1.07 23.63
CA VAL A 307 -10.45 0.32 22.49
C VAL A 307 -11.96 0.52 22.29
N GLN A 308 -12.69 0.84 23.36
CA GLN A 308 -14.13 1.09 23.29
C GLN A 308 -14.49 2.39 22.56
N ASP A 309 -13.54 3.33 22.48
CA ASP A 309 -13.69 4.61 21.76
C ASP A 309 -13.29 4.47 20.27
N ASN A 310 -12.81 3.29 19.87
CA ASN A 310 -12.32 2.98 18.53
C ASN A 310 -13.18 1.89 17.89
N ASP A 311 -14.02 2.27 16.93
CA ASP A 311 -14.93 1.33 16.26
C ASP A 311 -14.17 0.12 15.68
N PRO A 312 -14.46 -1.11 16.18
CA PRO A 312 -13.76 -2.30 15.69
C PRO A 312 -14.26 -2.80 14.33
N SER A 313 -15.29 -2.18 13.75
CA SER A 313 -15.85 -2.62 12.46
C SER A 313 -15.15 -2.00 11.24
N ASN A 314 -14.32 -0.99 11.45
CA ASN A 314 -13.62 -0.28 10.37
C ASN A 314 -12.14 -0.03 10.69
N TRP A 315 -11.42 0.53 9.74
CA TRP A 315 -10.09 1.08 9.95
C TRP A 315 -10.18 2.44 10.65
N GLY A 316 -9.18 2.75 11.52
CA GLY A 316 -9.13 3.99 12.28
C GLY A 316 -8.84 5.23 11.45
#